data_3309cb4e791e9f6daa17d80696bc516f
#
_entry.id   3309cb4e791e9f6daa17d80696bc516f
#
_cell.length_a   1.000
_cell.length_b   1.000
_cell.length_c   1.000
_cell.angle_alpha   90.00
_cell.angle_beta   90.00
_cell.angle_gamma   90.00
#
_symmetry.space_group_name_H-M   'P 1'
#
loop_
_entity.id
_entity.type
_entity.pdbx_description
1 polymer ?
#
loop_
_entity_poly.entity_id
_entity_poly.type
_entity_poly.pdbx_seq_one_letter_code
_entity_poly.pdbx_strand_id
1 'polypeptide(L)'
;CALPICAACALECAEIIKRHAGLVVLVTRDMQNALRLQDEIRQFCDYPVETLSDWETLPYDSFSPHQEIISNRLSTLYRIPSLLKGILILPVNTLMQKVCPTDYLASHALIMSKGEQLSRDNLRKTFDEAGYRHVEQVLEHGEYATRGALLDLFPMGSEFPYRIDFFDDEIDSLRTFDVDTQRTLTEVEQIKLLPAHEFPTDPNAIELFRSQWRERFEVRRDPEHIYQQVSKQVLPAGI
;
A
#
# COMPACT_ATOMS: atom_id res chain seq x y z
N CYS A 1 -22.56 36.00 -0.06
CA CYS A 1 -22.14 34.74 -0.68
C CYS A 1 -21.78 33.79 0.45
N ALA A 2 -22.73 32.98 0.90
CA ALA A 2 -22.41 31.91 1.83
C ALA A 2 -21.49 30.94 1.07
N LEU A 3 -20.25 30.80 1.56
CA LEU A 3 -19.44 29.64 1.20
C LEU A 3 -20.34 28.42 1.43
N PRO A 4 -20.42 27.47 0.47
CA PRO A 4 -21.17 26.26 0.72
C PRO A 4 -20.65 25.69 2.03
N ILE A 5 -21.52 25.59 3.01
CA ILE A 5 -21.22 24.90 4.24
C ILE A 5 -20.72 23.53 3.78
N CYS A 6 -19.60 23.06 4.31
CA CYS A 6 -18.92 21.83 3.84
C CYS A 6 -19.89 20.65 3.64
N ALA A 7 -20.85 20.49 4.53
CA ALA A 7 -21.92 19.50 4.45
C ALA A 7 -22.80 19.61 3.16
N ALA A 8 -22.94 20.78 2.56
CA ALA A 8 -23.69 20.92 1.32
C ALA A 8 -22.95 20.31 0.12
N CYS A 9 -21.62 20.44 0.06
CA CYS A 9 -20.81 19.78 -0.96
C CYS A 9 -20.85 18.24 -0.80
N ALA A 10 -20.76 17.75 0.42
CA ALA A 10 -20.83 16.31 0.72
C ALA A 10 -22.20 15.74 0.36
N LEU A 11 -23.29 16.44 0.66
CA LEU A 11 -24.65 16.05 0.28
C LEU A 11 -24.80 16.02 -1.24
N GLU A 12 -24.30 17.01 -1.96
CA GLU A 12 -24.31 17.04 -3.43
C GLU A 12 -23.56 15.84 -4.02
N CYS A 13 -22.38 15.51 -3.51
CA CYS A 13 -21.63 14.34 -3.93
C CYS A 13 -22.39 13.05 -3.66
N ALA A 14 -23.07 12.92 -2.51
CA ALA A 14 -23.92 11.79 -2.18
C ALA A 14 -25.12 11.66 -3.13
N GLU A 15 -25.71 12.76 -3.57
CA GLU A 15 -26.78 12.75 -4.57
C GLU A 15 -26.28 12.43 -5.98
N ILE A 16 -25.08 12.88 -6.35
CA ILE A 16 -24.46 12.54 -7.64
C ILE A 16 -24.21 11.04 -7.72
N ILE A 17 -23.63 10.42 -6.71
CA ILE A 17 -23.33 8.97 -6.75
C ILE A 17 -24.59 8.12 -6.81
N LYS A 18 -25.69 8.54 -6.22
CA LYS A 18 -26.98 7.81 -6.32
C LYS A 18 -27.44 7.70 -7.78
N ARG A 19 -27.20 8.75 -8.57
CA ARG A 19 -27.63 8.86 -9.97
C ARG A 19 -26.60 8.35 -10.98
N HIS A 20 -25.30 8.33 -10.58
CA HIS A 20 -24.22 7.89 -11.45
C HIS A 20 -24.06 6.36 -11.42
N ALA A 21 -23.79 5.76 -12.59
CA ALA A 21 -23.70 4.29 -12.72
C ALA A 21 -22.31 3.71 -12.44
N GLY A 22 -21.30 4.54 -12.16
CA GLY A 22 -19.90 4.11 -11.99
C GLY A 22 -19.19 4.80 -10.83
N LEU A 23 -17.88 4.78 -10.86
CA LEU A 23 -17.02 5.48 -9.91
C LEU A 23 -17.07 7.00 -10.18
N VAL A 24 -17.31 7.78 -9.13
CA VAL A 24 -17.20 9.25 -9.16
C VAL A 24 -15.84 9.64 -8.60
N VAL A 25 -15.08 10.41 -9.37
CA VAL A 25 -13.78 10.92 -8.91
C VAL A 25 -13.95 12.36 -8.45
N LEU A 26 -13.63 12.62 -7.17
CA LEU A 26 -13.68 13.93 -6.56
C LEU A 26 -12.26 14.45 -6.34
N VAL A 27 -11.89 15.51 -7.07
CA VAL A 27 -10.57 16.12 -6.95
C VAL A 27 -10.64 17.28 -5.95
N THR A 28 -9.77 17.24 -4.94
CA THR A 28 -9.67 18.27 -3.90
C THR A 28 -8.40 19.08 -4.08
N ARG A 29 -8.34 20.21 -3.39
CA ARG A 29 -7.17 21.08 -3.38
C ARG A 29 -5.98 20.44 -2.65
N ASP A 30 -6.25 19.77 -1.53
CA ASP A 30 -5.26 19.19 -0.63
C ASP A 30 -5.83 17.97 0.09
N MET A 31 -4.96 17.24 0.83
CA MET A 31 -5.33 16.02 1.55
C MET A 31 -6.26 16.31 2.74
N GLN A 32 -6.10 17.44 3.43
CA GLN A 32 -6.97 17.81 4.53
C GLN A 32 -8.44 17.96 4.08
N ASN A 33 -8.64 18.59 2.91
CA ASN A 33 -9.97 18.69 2.31
C ASN A 33 -10.50 17.32 1.84
N ALA A 34 -9.63 16.44 1.36
CA ALA A 34 -10.02 15.09 0.94
C ALA A 34 -10.55 14.28 2.12
N LEU A 35 -9.81 14.21 3.23
CA LEU A 35 -10.21 13.50 4.44
C LEU A 35 -11.50 14.05 5.05
N ARG A 36 -11.59 15.38 5.17
CA ARG A 36 -12.81 16.00 5.67
C ARG A 36 -14.03 15.66 4.81
N LEU A 37 -13.92 15.75 3.49
CA LEU A 37 -15.02 15.39 2.59
C LEU A 37 -15.35 13.90 2.64
N GLN A 38 -14.38 13.03 2.81
CA GLN A 38 -14.60 11.60 3.00
C GLN A 38 -15.51 11.35 4.22
N ASP A 39 -15.18 11.96 5.37
CA ASP A 39 -15.94 11.78 6.60
C ASP A 39 -17.35 12.38 6.48
N GLU A 40 -17.46 13.57 5.87
CA GLU A 40 -18.75 14.21 5.63
C GLU A 40 -19.64 13.40 4.66
N ILE A 41 -19.10 12.90 3.55
CA ILE A 41 -19.86 12.12 2.54
C ILE A 41 -20.35 10.80 3.13
N ARG A 42 -19.55 10.13 3.95
CA ARG A 42 -19.94 8.88 4.63
C ARG A 42 -21.17 9.01 5.53
N GLN A 43 -21.49 10.24 5.97
CA GLN A 43 -22.73 10.50 6.73
C GLN A 43 -23.98 10.56 5.83
N PHE A 44 -23.83 10.73 4.53
CA PHE A 44 -24.94 10.94 3.59
C PHE A 44 -25.15 9.82 2.58
N CYS A 45 -24.21 8.87 2.48
CA CYS A 45 -24.34 7.75 1.54
C CYS A 45 -23.66 6.48 2.05
N ASP A 46 -24.25 5.34 1.69
CA ASP A 46 -23.77 4.00 2.03
C ASP A 46 -22.83 3.40 0.97
N TYR A 47 -22.52 4.16 -0.09
CA TYR A 47 -21.58 3.71 -1.12
C TYR A 47 -20.13 3.81 -0.60
N PRO A 48 -19.23 2.95 -1.12
CA PRO A 48 -17.81 3.04 -0.78
C PRO A 48 -17.25 4.44 -1.09
N VAL A 49 -16.55 5.02 -0.12
CA VAL A 49 -15.83 6.28 -0.24
C VAL A 49 -14.38 6.04 0.09
N GLU A 50 -13.54 6.01 -0.94
CA GLU A 50 -12.12 5.76 -0.84
C GLU A 50 -11.33 7.04 -1.03
N THR A 51 -10.18 7.15 -0.38
CA THR A 51 -9.28 8.28 -0.54
C THR A 51 -7.91 7.78 -0.99
N LEU A 52 -7.39 8.34 -2.07
CA LEU A 52 -6.01 8.10 -2.50
C LEU A 52 -5.12 9.20 -1.94
N SER A 53 -4.30 8.84 -0.95
CA SER A 53 -3.42 9.77 -0.24
C SER A 53 -2.33 10.34 -1.13
N ASP A 54 -1.88 11.54 -0.81
CA ASP A 54 -0.62 12.09 -1.31
C ASP A 54 0.57 11.41 -0.62
N TRP A 55 1.75 11.50 -1.22
CA TRP A 55 2.99 10.98 -0.66
C TRP A 55 3.47 11.73 0.58
N GLU A 56 3.00 12.96 0.79
CA GLU A 56 3.45 13.90 1.84
C GLU A 56 4.95 14.22 1.77
N THR A 57 5.59 13.84 0.69
CA THR A 57 6.99 14.15 0.36
C THR A 57 7.04 14.82 -1.01
N LEU A 58 8.01 15.69 -1.21
CA LEU A 58 8.24 16.32 -2.50
C LEU A 58 9.25 15.51 -3.31
N PRO A 59 9.19 15.57 -4.66
CA PRO A 59 10.26 15.07 -5.49
C PRO A 59 11.59 15.70 -5.04
N TYR A 60 12.63 14.87 -4.89
CA TYR A 60 13.97 15.26 -4.41
C TYR A 60 14.14 15.43 -2.90
N ASP A 61 13.13 15.15 -2.09
CA ASP A 61 13.32 15.02 -0.66
C ASP A 61 14.30 13.88 -0.35
N SER A 62 15.07 14.03 0.73
CA SER A 62 16.07 13.06 1.15
C SER A 62 15.50 11.93 2.03
N PHE A 63 14.19 11.85 2.17
CA PHE A 63 13.48 10.84 2.97
C PHE A 63 12.32 10.25 2.18
N SER A 64 12.04 8.99 2.43
CA SER A 64 10.91 8.28 1.83
C SER A 64 9.60 8.60 2.55
N PRO A 65 8.45 8.43 1.90
CA PRO A 65 7.15 8.51 2.56
C PRO A 65 7.04 7.53 3.72
N HIS A 66 6.21 7.87 4.70
CA HIS A 66 5.93 6.97 5.81
C HIS A 66 5.28 5.67 5.32
N GLN A 67 5.65 4.53 5.91
CA GLN A 67 5.17 3.21 5.46
C GLN A 67 3.64 3.08 5.53
N GLU A 68 2.99 3.73 6.47
CA GLU A 68 1.54 3.80 6.57
C GLU A 68 0.90 4.48 5.36
N ILE A 69 1.51 5.55 4.83
CA ILE A 69 1.02 6.23 3.63
C ILE A 69 1.12 5.30 2.43
N ILE A 70 2.25 4.61 2.26
CA ILE A 70 2.45 3.64 1.18
C ILE A 70 1.41 2.51 1.30
N SER A 71 1.21 1.98 2.51
CA SER A 71 0.24 0.94 2.82
C SER A 71 -1.19 1.35 2.44
N ASN A 72 -1.63 2.54 2.85
CA ASN A 72 -2.95 3.08 2.54
C ASN A 72 -3.14 3.30 1.04
N ARG A 73 -2.13 3.81 0.35
CA ARG A 73 -2.16 4.00 -1.11
C ARG A 73 -2.30 2.67 -1.84
N LEU A 74 -1.46 1.69 -1.52
CA LEU A 74 -1.51 0.34 -2.10
C LEU A 74 -2.87 -0.32 -1.88
N SER A 75 -3.42 -0.20 -0.67
CA SER A 75 -4.76 -0.70 -0.33
C SER A 75 -5.84 -0.07 -1.22
N THR A 76 -5.82 1.25 -1.36
CA THR A 76 -6.77 1.99 -2.20
C THR A 76 -6.62 1.61 -3.66
N LEU A 77 -5.39 1.62 -4.21
CA LEU A 77 -5.11 1.25 -5.60
C LEU A 77 -5.53 -0.19 -5.92
N TYR A 78 -5.32 -1.12 -4.98
CA TYR A 78 -5.77 -2.51 -5.13
C TYR A 78 -7.29 -2.64 -5.18
N ARG A 79 -8.04 -1.80 -4.43
CA ARG A 79 -9.50 -1.84 -4.37
C ARG A 79 -10.19 -1.14 -5.52
N ILE A 80 -9.61 -0.08 -6.09
CA ILE A 80 -10.21 0.72 -7.18
C ILE A 80 -10.76 -0.14 -8.33
N PRO A 81 -10.05 -1.14 -8.89
CA PRO A 81 -10.57 -1.92 -10.01
C PRO A 81 -11.84 -2.72 -9.69
N SER A 82 -12.06 -3.06 -8.42
CA SER A 82 -13.25 -3.77 -7.95
C SER A 82 -14.42 -2.86 -7.58
N LEU A 83 -14.20 -1.55 -7.51
CA LEU A 83 -15.22 -0.55 -7.18
C LEU A 83 -16.13 -0.26 -8.39
N LEU A 84 -17.17 -1.07 -8.58
CA LEU A 84 -18.15 -0.85 -9.65
C LEU A 84 -18.92 0.46 -9.47
N LYS A 85 -19.15 0.89 -8.22
CA LYS A 85 -19.83 2.12 -7.85
C LYS A 85 -19.29 2.64 -6.53
N GLY A 86 -18.99 3.93 -6.46
CA GLY A 86 -18.42 4.56 -5.27
C GLY A 86 -17.85 5.94 -5.56
N ILE A 87 -17.18 6.52 -4.59
CA ILE A 87 -16.52 7.81 -4.70
C ILE A 87 -15.02 7.60 -4.39
N LEU A 88 -14.17 8.06 -5.29
CA LEU A 88 -12.73 8.17 -5.07
C LEU A 88 -12.37 9.64 -4.88
N ILE A 89 -11.80 9.97 -3.73
CA ILE A 89 -11.37 11.33 -3.40
C ILE A 89 -9.84 11.38 -3.44
N LEU A 90 -9.29 12.38 -4.10
CA LEU A 90 -7.85 12.58 -4.15
C LEU A 90 -7.48 14.06 -4.33
N PRO A 91 -6.33 14.50 -3.78
CA PRO A 91 -5.81 15.83 -4.05
C PRO A 91 -5.35 15.99 -5.51
N VAL A 92 -5.34 17.22 -6.00
CA VAL A 92 -4.92 17.53 -7.36
C VAL A 92 -3.46 17.12 -7.65
N ASN A 93 -2.57 17.26 -6.68
CA ASN A 93 -1.18 16.79 -6.79
C ASN A 93 -1.09 15.26 -6.96
N THR A 94 -1.88 14.50 -6.21
CA THR A 94 -1.97 13.04 -6.36
C THR A 94 -2.50 12.64 -7.74
N LEU A 95 -3.50 13.36 -8.26
CA LEU A 95 -4.02 13.12 -9.62
C LEU A 95 -2.95 13.28 -10.71
N MET A 96 -1.96 14.14 -10.48
CA MET A 96 -0.86 14.40 -11.42
C MET A 96 0.28 13.36 -11.33
N GLN A 97 0.27 12.49 -10.33
CA GLN A 97 1.30 11.47 -10.12
C GLN A 97 1.00 10.22 -10.94
N LYS A 98 2.06 9.51 -11.31
CA LYS A 98 1.93 8.16 -11.84
C LYS A 98 1.66 7.18 -10.71
N VAL A 99 0.77 6.25 -10.95
CA VAL A 99 0.45 5.14 -10.03
C VAL A 99 0.89 3.82 -10.64
N CYS A 100 1.03 2.79 -9.80
CA CYS A 100 1.37 1.46 -10.30
C CYS A 100 0.26 0.88 -11.19
N PRO A 101 0.61 0.03 -12.17
CA PRO A 101 -0.37 -0.70 -12.96
C PRO A 101 -1.22 -1.61 -12.07
N THR A 102 -2.50 -1.72 -12.37
CA THR A 102 -3.45 -2.60 -11.64
C THR A 102 -3.01 -4.06 -11.66
N ASP A 103 -2.49 -4.52 -12.81
CA ASP A 103 -2.02 -5.90 -12.99
C ASP A 103 -0.82 -6.22 -12.09
N TYR A 104 0.03 -5.23 -11.81
CA TYR A 104 1.15 -5.40 -10.87
C TYR A 104 0.65 -5.74 -9.47
N LEU A 105 -0.30 -4.97 -8.94
CA LEU A 105 -0.85 -5.23 -7.60
C LEU A 105 -1.61 -6.56 -7.54
N ALA A 106 -2.39 -6.88 -8.56
CA ALA A 106 -3.14 -8.12 -8.62
C ALA A 106 -2.24 -9.37 -8.67
N SER A 107 -1.15 -9.31 -9.45
CA SER A 107 -0.22 -10.44 -9.62
C SER A 107 0.75 -10.63 -8.45
N HIS A 108 0.97 -9.60 -7.63
CA HIS A 108 1.87 -9.66 -6.46
C HIS A 108 1.11 -9.69 -5.13
N ALA A 109 -0.22 -9.74 -5.17
CA ALA A 109 -1.02 -9.96 -3.97
C ALA A 109 -0.96 -11.44 -3.59
N LEU A 110 -0.58 -11.73 -2.35
CA LEU A 110 -0.57 -13.07 -1.77
C LEU A 110 -1.70 -13.20 -0.76
N ILE A 111 -2.41 -14.32 -0.83
CA ILE A 111 -3.43 -14.68 0.15
C ILE A 111 -2.95 -15.92 0.88
N MET A 112 -2.97 -15.92 2.20
CA MET A 112 -2.61 -17.07 3.03
C MET A 112 -3.79 -17.42 3.93
N SER A 113 -4.09 -18.70 4.04
CA SER A 113 -5.23 -19.23 4.81
C SER A 113 -4.77 -20.24 5.86
N LYS A 114 -5.51 -20.33 6.96
CA LYS A 114 -5.30 -21.36 7.97
C LYS A 114 -5.44 -22.76 7.33
N GLY A 115 -4.55 -23.68 7.69
CA GLY A 115 -4.48 -25.04 7.12
C GLY A 115 -3.75 -25.13 5.78
N GLU A 116 -3.25 -24.01 5.24
CA GLU A 116 -2.51 -24.02 3.99
C GLU A 116 -1.08 -24.54 4.20
N GLN A 117 -0.60 -25.36 3.25
CA GLN A 117 0.76 -25.88 3.24
C GLN A 117 1.69 -24.91 2.53
N LEU A 118 2.56 -24.26 3.27
CA LEU A 118 3.48 -23.26 2.76
C LEU A 118 4.87 -23.43 3.38
N SER A 119 5.87 -23.72 2.56
CA SER A 119 7.25 -23.77 3.03
C SER A 119 7.71 -22.40 3.53
N ARG A 120 8.19 -22.35 4.78
CA ARG A 120 8.69 -21.13 5.42
C ARG A 120 9.85 -20.48 4.65
N ASP A 121 10.73 -21.29 4.07
CA ASP A 121 11.86 -20.76 3.29
C ASP A 121 11.38 -20.12 1.98
N ASN A 122 10.36 -20.69 1.34
CA ASN A 122 9.75 -20.09 0.17
C ASN A 122 9.00 -18.78 0.52
N LEU A 123 8.30 -18.75 1.67
CA LEU A 123 7.65 -17.53 2.13
C LEU A 123 8.62 -16.38 2.39
N ARG A 124 9.76 -16.66 3.05
CA ARG A 124 10.80 -15.65 3.26
C ARG A 124 11.28 -15.08 1.93
N LYS A 125 11.57 -15.93 0.96
CA LYS A 125 11.96 -15.51 -0.37
C LYS A 125 10.87 -14.66 -1.05
N THR A 126 9.60 -15.09 -0.93
CA THR A 126 8.46 -14.33 -1.46
C THR A 126 8.35 -12.94 -0.81
N PHE A 127 8.57 -12.83 0.50
CA PHE A 127 8.54 -11.53 1.19
C PHE A 127 9.70 -10.62 0.76
N ASP A 128 10.91 -11.18 0.64
CA ASP A 128 12.07 -10.42 0.16
C ASP A 128 11.85 -9.93 -1.28
N GLU A 129 11.31 -10.77 -2.17
CA GLU A 129 10.95 -10.43 -3.55
C GLU A 129 9.81 -9.40 -3.61
N ALA A 130 8.86 -9.44 -2.67
CA ALA A 130 7.79 -8.46 -2.54
C ALA A 130 8.25 -7.14 -1.88
N GLY A 131 9.52 -7.04 -1.48
CA GLY A 131 10.11 -5.86 -0.90
C GLY A 131 9.91 -5.68 0.61
N TYR A 132 9.45 -6.73 1.31
CA TYR A 132 9.33 -6.71 2.77
C TYR A 132 10.70 -6.77 3.44
N ARG A 133 10.84 -6.07 4.56
CA ARG A 133 12.06 -5.96 5.33
C ARG A 133 12.08 -6.98 6.48
N HIS A 134 13.11 -7.84 6.52
CA HIS A 134 13.32 -8.73 7.65
C HIS A 134 13.88 -7.96 8.85
N VAL A 135 13.21 -8.05 10.00
CA VAL A 135 13.55 -7.34 11.25
C VAL A 135 13.56 -8.29 12.45
N GLU A 136 14.11 -7.84 13.58
CA GLU A 136 14.03 -8.61 14.84
C GLU A 136 12.63 -8.56 15.47
N GLN A 137 11.93 -7.42 15.33
CA GLN A 137 10.58 -7.19 15.85
C GLN A 137 9.81 -6.31 14.87
N VAL A 138 8.61 -6.75 14.53
CA VAL A 138 7.71 -6.05 13.60
C VAL A 138 7.07 -4.87 14.32
N LEU A 139 7.25 -3.67 13.75
CA LEU A 139 6.73 -2.40 14.27
C LEU A 139 5.96 -1.61 13.19
N GLU A 140 6.35 -1.73 11.92
CA GLU A 140 5.81 -0.94 10.82
C GLU A 140 5.31 -1.82 9.67
N HIS A 141 4.47 -1.27 8.82
CA HIS A 141 4.06 -1.91 7.58
C HIS A 141 5.28 -2.28 6.72
N GLY A 142 5.20 -3.40 6.01
CA GLY A 142 6.28 -3.89 5.16
C GLY A 142 7.39 -4.60 5.93
N GLU A 143 7.19 -4.93 7.21
CA GLU A 143 8.15 -5.68 8.02
C GLU A 143 7.69 -7.11 8.27
N TYR A 144 8.66 -8.02 8.37
CA TYR A 144 8.42 -9.37 8.87
C TYR A 144 9.56 -9.84 9.78
N ALA A 145 9.24 -10.72 10.72
CA ALA A 145 10.19 -11.35 11.66
C ALA A 145 9.92 -12.85 11.78
N THR A 146 10.97 -13.63 11.97
CA THR A 146 10.85 -15.08 12.17
C THR A 146 11.44 -15.50 13.50
N ARG A 147 10.67 -16.27 14.30
CA ARG A 147 11.09 -16.77 15.62
C ARG A 147 10.69 -18.24 15.78
N GLY A 148 11.58 -19.15 15.41
CA GLY A 148 11.26 -20.59 15.44
C GLY A 148 10.13 -20.93 14.47
N ALA A 149 8.99 -21.44 15.01
CA ALA A 149 7.79 -21.75 14.22
C ALA A 149 6.88 -20.53 13.98
N LEU A 150 7.19 -19.39 14.59
CA LEU A 150 6.39 -18.16 14.45
C LEU A 150 6.94 -17.26 13.35
N LEU A 151 6.03 -16.66 12.60
CA LEU A 151 6.32 -15.60 11.64
C LEU A 151 5.39 -14.43 11.94
N ASP A 152 5.97 -13.30 12.31
CA ASP A 152 5.28 -12.04 12.50
C ASP A 152 5.39 -11.20 11.24
N LEU A 153 4.33 -10.56 10.82
CA LEU A 153 4.24 -9.81 9.55
C LEU A 153 3.29 -8.62 9.69
N PHE A 154 3.68 -7.45 9.19
CA PHE A 154 2.77 -6.33 9.03
C PHE A 154 2.53 -6.05 7.54
N PRO A 155 1.46 -6.64 6.95
CA PRO A 155 1.21 -6.50 5.52
C PRO A 155 0.86 -5.07 5.12
N MET A 156 1.29 -4.68 3.93
CA MET A 156 0.75 -3.50 3.27
C MET A 156 -0.75 -3.67 3.03
N GLY A 157 -1.52 -2.61 3.28
CA GLY A 157 -2.97 -2.60 3.13
C GLY A 157 -3.75 -3.21 4.29
N SER A 158 -3.07 -3.63 5.35
CA SER A 158 -3.69 -4.16 6.59
C SER A 158 -3.70 -3.11 7.69
N GLU A 159 -4.73 -3.12 8.52
CA GLU A 159 -4.83 -2.28 9.72
C GLU A 159 -3.99 -2.83 10.89
N PHE A 160 -3.82 -4.17 10.93
CA PHE A 160 -3.13 -4.87 12.02
C PHE A 160 -2.01 -5.75 11.48
N PRO A 161 -0.93 -5.96 12.26
CA PRO A 161 0.04 -7.00 11.98
C PRO A 161 -0.51 -8.38 12.35
N TYR A 162 0.07 -9.41 11.75
CA TYR A 162 -0.33 -10.80 11.95
C TYR A 162 0.81 -11.64 12.47
N ARG A 163 0.47 -12.57 13.34
CA ARG A 163 1.31 -13.67 13.82
C ARG A 163 0.81 -14.96 13.23
N ILE A 164 1.68 -15.62 12.49
CA ILE A 164 1.44 -16.89 11.81
C ILE A 164 2.19 -17.96 12.61
N ASP A 165 1.48 -18.95 13.10
CA ASP A 165 2.04 -20.11 13.76
C ASP A 165 2.06 -21.28 12.80
N PHE A 166 3.21 -21.94 12.67
CA PHE A 166 3.40 -23.06 11.76
C PHE A 166 3.57 -24.36 12.54
N PHE A 167 2.84 -25.38 12.12
CA PHE A 167 3.14 -26.78 12.46
C PHE A 167 3.80 -27.43 11.26
N ASP A 168 5.11 -27.61 11.30
CA ASP A 168 5.97 -27.93 10.15
C ASP A 168 5.82 -26.88 9.03
N ASP A 169 5.25 -27.24 7.90
CA ASP A 169 4.96 -26.36 6.75
C ASP A 169 3.46 -26.01 6.61
N GLU A 170 2.64 -26.33 7.63
CA GLU A 170 1.22 -26.00 7.64
C GLU A 170 0.97 -24.77 8.52
N ILE A 171 0.13 -23.84 8.06
CA ILE A 171 -0.35 -22.72 8.85
C ILE A 171 -1.36 -23.26 9.89
N ASP A 172 -0.93 -23.41 11.13
CA ASP A 172 -1.78 -23.86 12.24
C ASP A 172 -2.73 -22.77 12.72
N SER A 173 -2.23 -21.53 12.86
CA SER A 173 -3.06 -20.40 13.26
C SER A 173 -2.59 -19.09 12.67
N LEU A 174 -3.56 -18.19 12.44
CA LEU A 174 -3.37 -16.80 12.02
C LEU A 174 -4.02 -15.88 13.04
N ARG A 175 -3.27 -14.94 13.60
CA ARG A 175 -3.77 -14.03 14.65
C ARG A 175 -3.26 -12.62 14.42
N THR A 176 -4.09 -11.63 14.68
CA THR A 176 -3.62 -10.25 14.81
C THR A 176 -2.88 -10.06 16.12
N PHE A 177 -1.99 -9.09 16.18
CA PHE A 177 -1.34 -8.69 17.41
C PHE A 177 -1.20 -7.17 17.50
N ASP A 178 -0.96 -6.67 18.70
CA ASP A 178 -0.74 -5.26 18.97
C ASP A 178 0.76 -4.95 18.87
N VAL A 179 1.10 -3.91 18.10
CA VAL A 179 2.49 -3.52 17.78
C VAL A 179 3.28 -3.14 19.04
N ASP A 180 2.67 -2.38 19.96
CA ASP A 180 3.35 -1.84 21.12
C ASP A 180 3.59 -2.91 22.19
N THR A 181 2.55 -3.72 22.48
CA THR A 181 2.61 -4.73 23.52
C THR A 181 3.06 -6.10 23.03
N GLN A 182 3.08 -6.32 21.70
CA GLN A 182 3.39 -7.60 21.05
C GLN A 182 2.42 -8.75 21.45
N ARG A 183 1.27 -8.41 22.03
CA ARG A 183 0.27 -9.38 22.46
C ARG A 183 -0.68 -9.72 21.34
N THR A 184 -0.95 -11.00 21.21
CA THR A 184 -1.96 -11.54 20.29
C THR A 184 -3.36 -11.03 20.66
N LEU A 185 -4.14 -10.65 19.66
CA LEU A 185 -5.49 -10.11 19.79
C LEU A 185 -6.54 -11.11 19.32
N THR A 186 -6.77 -11.19 18.00
CA THR A 186 -7.90 -11.92 17.42
C THR A 186 -7.41 -12.95 16.41
N GLU A 187 -8.01 -14.14 16.41
CA GLU A 187 -7.79 -15.15 15.39
C GLU A 187 -8.54 -14.79 14.10
N VAL A 188 -7.90 -15.05 12.96
CA VAL A 188 -8.44 -14.82 11.62
C VAL A 188 -8.23 -16.06 10.76
N GLU A 189 -9.10 -16.28 9.78
CA GLU A 189 -9.01 -17.44 8.89
C GLU A 189 -8.11 -17.21 7.69
N GLN A 190 -7.93 -15.94 7.30
CA GLN A 190 -7.21 -15.59 6.09
C GLN A 190 -6.56 -14.21 6.23
N ILE A 191 -5.40 -14.05 5.64
CA ILE A 191 -4.72 -12.76 5.52
C ILE A 191 -4.37 -12.49 4.05
N LYS A 192 -4.32 -11.19 3.69
CA LYS A 192 -3.91 -10.73 2.38
C LYS A 192 -2.69 -9.83 2.51
N LEU A 193 -1.72 -10.06 1.66
CA LEU A 193 -0.53 -9.24 1.53
C LEU A 193 -0.55 -8.52 0.18
N LEU A 194 -0.21 -7.24 0.20
CA LEU A 194 0.14 -6.49 -0.99
C LEU A 194 1.67 -6.34 -1.06
N PRO A 195 2.27 -6.07 -2.23
CA PRO A 195 3.70 -5.79 -2.32
C PRO A 195 4.07 -4.57 -1.47
N ALA A 196 5.34 -4.50 -1.00
CA ALA A 196 5.77 -3.41 -0.12
C ALA A 196 5.99 -2.08 -0.86
N HIS A 197 6.00 -2.08 -2.20
CA HIS A 197 6.23 -0.89 -3.03
C HIS A 197 5.20 -0.77 -4.14
N GLU A 198 4.94 0.46 -4.62
CA GLU A 198 4.11 0.75 -5.79
C GLU A 198 4.81 0.44 -7.13
N PHE A 199 6.00 -0.12 -7.11
CA PHE A 199 6.79 -0.45 -8.29
C PHE A 199 7.55 -1.77 -8.07
N PRO A 200 7.79 -2.53 -9.15
CA PRO A 200 8.52 -3.79 -9.05
C PRO A 200 10.01 -3.55 -8.81
N THR A 201 10.63 -4.42 -7.99
CA THR A 201 12.05 -4.39 -7.66
C THR A 201 12.78 -5.67 -8.12
N ASP A 202 12.10 -6.50 -8.89
CA ASP A 202 12.64 -7.72 -9.45
C ASP A 202 13.75 -7.45 -10.51
N PRO A 203 14.58 -8.45 -10.88
CA PRO A 203 15.66 -8.26 -11.82
C PRO A 203 15.23 -7.71 -13.20
N ASN A 204 14.05 -8.08 -13.69
CA ASN A 204 13.54 -7.61 -14.99
C ASN A 204 13.17 -6.12 -14.91
N ALA A 205 12.53 -5.69 -13.82
CA ALA A 205 12.20 -4.29 -13.59
C ALA A 205 13.46 -3.43 -13.48
N ILE A 206 14.49 -3.92 -12.81
CA ILE A 206 15.79 -3.22 -12.72
C ILE A 206 16.49 -3.12 -14.07
N GLU A 207 16.48 -4.16 -14.89
CA GLU A 207 17.05 -4.08 -16.22
C GLU A 207 16.27 -3.11 -17.12
N LEU A 208 14.94 -3.10 -17.03
CA LEU A 208 14.09 -2.11 -17.70
C LEU A 208 14.42 -0.68 -17.24
N PHE A 209 14.55 -0.46 -15.92
CA PHE A 209 14.98 0.83 -15.38
C PHE A 209 16.34 1.25 -15.94
N ARG A 210 17.33 0.36 -15.94
CA ARG A 210 18.68 0.62 -16.46
C ARG A 210 18.69 1.00 -17.93
N SER A 211 17.91 0.29 -18.77
CA SER A 211 17.81 0.58 -20.20
C SER A 211 17.16 1.93 -20.44
N GLN A 212 16.00 2.19 -19.81
CA GLN A 212 15.29 3.45 -19.95
C GLN A 212 16.06 4.65 -19.38
N TRP A 213 16.82 4.45 -18.30
CA TRP A 213 17.67 5.50 -17.75
C TRP A 213 18.76 5.92 -18.72
N ARG A 214 19.46 4.95 -19.34
CA ARG A 214 20.53 5.22 -20.34
C ARG A 214 20.04 5.94 -21.58
N GLU A 215 18.78 5.74 -21.95
CA GLU A 215 18.17 6.43 -23.08
C GLU A 215 17.85 7.91 -22.79
N ARG A 216 17.59 8.25 -21.54
CA ARG A 216 17.04 9.56 -21.16
C ARG A 216 18.00 10.42 -20.36
N PHE A 217 18.93 9.82 -19.65
CA PHE A 217 19.80 10.49 -18.70
C PHE A 217 21.25 10.02 -18.82
N GLU A 218 22.18 10.88 -18.41
CA GLU A 218 23.57 10.49 -18.26
C GLU A 218 23.77 9.53 -17.10
N VAL A 219 24.58 8.49 -17.32
CA VAL A 219 24.97 7.55 -16.27
C VAL A 219 26.14 8.11 -15.48
N ARG A 220 25.89 8.54 -14.25
CA ARG A 220 26.95 8.97 -13.33
C ARG A 220 27.58 7.77 -12.65
N ARG A 221 28.90 7.83 -12.42
CA ARG A 221 29.67 6.77 -11.75
C ARG A 221 29.65 6.87 -10.22
N ASP A 222 29.02 7.91 -9.68
CA ASP A 222 28.89 8.13 -8.26
C ASP A 222 28.07 6.98 -7.62
N PRO A 223 28.63 6.24 -6.63
CA PRO A 223 27.94 5.13 -5.97
C PRO A 223 26.64 5.55 -5.25
N GLU A 224 26.55 6.81 -4.80
CA GLU A 224 25.35 7.35 -4.12
C GLU A 224 24.30 7.82 -5.11
N HIS A 225 24.63 7.85 -6.41
CA HIS A 225 23.65 8.24 -7.41
C HIS A 225 22.55 7.17 -7.56
N ILE A 226 21.29 7.62 -7.67
CA ILE A 226 20.10 6.77 -7.77
C ILE A 226 20.23 5.62 -8.77
N TYR A 227 20.82 5.88 -9.96
CA TYR A 227 21.05 4.85 -10.96
C TYR A 227 21.91 3.71 -10.44
N GLN A 228 22.98 4.03 -9.69
CA GLN A 228 23.90 3.03 -9.16
C GLN A 228 23.28 2.22 -8.01
N GLN A 229 22.54 2.90 -7.15
CA GLN A 229 21.86 2.25 -6.01
C GLN A 229 20.78 1.29 -6.50
N VAL A 230 19.82 1.77 -7.31
CA VAL A 230 18.76 0.94 -7.88
C VAL A 230 19.32 -0.20 -8.74
N SER A 231 20.40 0.04 -9.51
CA SER A 231 21.07 -1.03 -10.28
C SER A 231 21.66 -2.14 -9.42
N LYS A 232 21.90 -1.88 -8.12
CA LYS A 232 22.39 -2.84 -7.12
C LYS A 232 21.26 -3.36 -6.21
N GLN A 233 20.02 -3.12 -6.57
CA GLN A 233 18.83 -3.46 -5.75
C GLN A 233 18.79 -2.74 -4.39
N VAL A 234 19.43 -1.58 -4.30
CA VAL A 234 19.34 -0.72 -3.13
C VAL A 234 18.36 0.39 -3.46
N LEU A 235 17.29 0.50 -2.69
CA LEU A 235 16.34 1.61 -2.81
C LEU A 235 16.87 2.78 -1.96
N PRO A 236 17.28 3.89 -2.59
CA PRO A 236 17.71 5.07 -1.84
C PRO A 236 16.53 5.74 -1.15
N ALA A 237 16.82 6.50 -0.10
CA ALA A 237 15.83 7.36 0.54
C ALA A 237 15.24 8.36 -0.49
N GLY A 238 13.94 8.61 -0.40
CA GLY A 238 13.22 9.49 -1.33
C GLY A 238 12.68 8.81 -2.60
N ILE A 239 12.72 7.45 -2.65
CA ILE A 239 12.03 6.65 -3.68
C ILE A 239 10.89 5.87 -3.04
#